data_902d0c30a9255bd6c506fbd4891997ac
#
_entry.id   902d0c30a9255bd6c506fbd4891997ac
#
_cell.length_a   1.000
_cell.length_b   1.000
_cell.length_c   1.000
_cell.angle_alpha   90.00
_cell.angle_beta   90.00
_cell.angle_gamma   90.00
#
_symmetry.space_group_name_H-M   'P 1'
#
loop_
_entity.id
_entity.type
_entity.pdbx_description
1 polymer ?
#
loop_
_entity_poly.entity_id
_entity_poly.type
_entity_poly.pdbx_seq_one_letter_code
_entity_poly.pdbx_strand_id
1 'polypeptide(L)'
;MKGILKDAAILFVITLVAGLCLGAVHEVTLDPIAKAQEAAATKTYKEVFPEAAKFEQTDELTAAVAASADEILAQGFGNVSVDDAQVAEAEDGSVLGYLITASSTEGYNGLVQISVGITSEGNLTGLGFLSISETPGLGMKAKDPDFKDQFNGMKAQKLEVTKTDATADNQVQAISGATYTSKAVTGATNAAIYFVENCVGK
;
A
#
# COMPACT_ATOMS: atom_id res chain seq x y z
N MET A 1 -43.17 -25.41 -25.36
CA MET A 1 -42.87 -23.95 -25.43
C MET A 1 -43.44 -23.15 -24.27
N LYS A 2 -44.68 -23.33 -23.83
CA LYS A 2 -45.24 -22.55 -22.67
C LYS A 2 -44.52 -22.78 -21.35
N GLY A 3 -44.00 -23.99 -21.08
CA GLY A 3 -43.21 -24.29 -19.86
C GLY A 3 -41.88 -23.53 -19.83
N ILE A 4 -41.15 -23.58 -20.93
CA ILE A 4 -39.83 -22.89 -21.06
C ILE A 4 -39.95 -21.38 -20.86
N LEU A 5 -40.98 -20.75 -21.44
CA LEU A 5 -41.26 -19.32 -21.26
C LEU A 5 -41.60 -18.97 -19.81
N LYS A 6 -42.33 -19.84 -19.11
CA LYS A 6 -42.65 -19.66 -17.69
C LYS A 6 -41.39 -19.76 -16.83
N ASP A 7 -40.55 -20.76 -17.07
CA ASP A 7 -39.31 -20.97 -16.32
C ASP A 7 -38.29 -19.83 -16.57
N ALA A 8 -38.20 -19.38 -17.82
CA ALA A 8 -37.39 -18.21 -18.18
C ALA A 8 -37.87 -16.91 -17.48
N ALA A 9 -39.20 -16.70 -17.41
CA ALA A 9 -39.73 -15.53 -16.70
C ALA A 9 -39.47 -15.58 -15.20
N ILE A 10 -39.60 -16.78 -14.58
CA ILE A 10 -39.30 -16.96 -13.15
C ILE A 10 -37.80 -16.65 -12.90
N LEU A 11 -36.90 -17.21 -13.71
CA LEU A 11 -35.46 -16.95 -13.57
C LEU A 11 -35.15 -15.46 -13.75
N PHE A 12 -35.74 -14.80 -14.75
CA PHE A 12 -35.59 -13.37 -14.97
C PHE A 12 -36.01 -12.55 -13.74
N VAL A 13 -37.16 -12.84 -13.14
CA VAL A 13 -37.62 -12.12 -11.93
C VAL A 13 -36.68 -12.34 -10.75
N ILE A 14 -36.21 -13.56 -10.54
CA ILE A 14 -35.29 -13.88 -9.43
C ILE A 14 -33.97 -13.10 -9.63
N THR A 15 -33.38 -13.14 -10.82
CA THR A 15 -32.12 -12.43 -11.11
C THR A 15 -32.28 -10.92 -11.04
N LEU A 16 -33.42 -10.40 -11.48
CA LEU A 16 -33.74 -8.97 -11.39
C LEU A 16 -33.82 -8.51 -9.94
N VAL A 17 -34.57 -9.24 -9.10
CA VAL A 17 -34.70 -8.93 -7.67
C VAL A 17 -33.35 -9.03 -6.98
N ALA A 18 -32.58 -10.11 -7.22
CA ALA A 18 -31.25 -10.29 -6.66
C ALA A 18 -30.30 -9.14 -7.07
N GLY A 19 -30.31 -8.74 -8.35
CA GLY A 19 -29.50 -7.62 -8.84
C GLY A 19 -29.89 -6.29 -8.20
N LEU A 20 -31.18 -6.02 -8.04
CA LEU A 20 -31.66 -4.80 -7.36
C LEU A 20 -31.25 -4.79 -5.86
N CYS A 21 -31.40 -5.92 -5.18
CA CYS A 21 -30.99 -6.03 -3.76
C CYS A 21 -29.48 -5.83 -3.61
N LEU A 22 -28.66 -6.46 -4.45
CA LEU A 22 -27.20 -6.29 -4.43
C LEU A 22 -26.80 -4.84 -4.72
N GLY A 23 -27.40 -4.19 -5.71
CA GLY A 23 -27.16 -2.79 -6.04
C GLY A 23 -27.52 -1.87 -4.87
N ALA A 24 -28.66 -2.08 -4.23
CA ALA A 24 -29.09 -1.28 -3.09
C ALA A 24 -28.14 -1.46 -1.87
N VAL A 25 -27.74 -2.70 -1.58
CA VAL A 25 -26.78 -2.97 -0.49
C VAL A 25 -25.43 -2.33 -0.82
N HIS A 26 -24.95 -2.45 -2.06
CA HIS A 26 -23.69 -1.83 -2.48
C HIS A 26 -23.71 -0.32 -2.22
N GLU A 27 -24.75 0.39 -2.68
CA GLU A 27 -24.86 1.83 -2.52
C GLU A 27 -24.87 2.26 -1.04
N VAL A 28 -25.64 1.56 -0.21
CA VAL A 28 -25.72 1.88 1.24
C VAL A 28 -24.41 1.57 1.97
N THR A 29 -23.60 0.64 1.48
CA THR A 29 -22.36 0.23 2.15
C THR A 29 -21.12 1.00 1.67
N LEU A 30 -21.18 1.75 0.59
CA LEU A 30 -20.04 2.53 0.07
C LEU A 30 -19.47 3.49 1.12
N ASP A 31 -20.31 4.37 1.69
CA ASP A 31 -19.89 5.37 2.66
C ASP A 31 -19.31 4.76 3.96
N PRO A 32 -19.98 3.78 4.60
CA PRO A 32 -19.42 3.10 5.76
C PRO A 32 -18.08 2.41 5.48
N ILE A 33 -17.92 1.78 4.32
CA ILE A 33 -16.67 1.12 3.92
C ILE A 33 -15.57 2.16 3.73
N ALA A 34 -15.83 3.25 3.01
CA ALA A 34 -14.85 4.32 2.79
C ALA A 34 -14.36 4.91 4.13
N LYS A 35 -15.28 5.22 5.05
CA LYS A 35 -14.92 5.74 6.39
C LYS A 35 -14.12 4.74 7.21
N ALA A 36 -14.45 3.45 7.14
CA ALA A 36 -13.71 2.40 7.84
C ALA A 36 -12.28 2.24 7.28
N GLN A 37 -12.14 2.33 5.96
CA GLN A 37 -10.84 2.29 5.30
C GLN A 37 -9.97 3.51 5.65
N GLU A 38 -10.55 4.72 5.64
CA GLU A 38 -9.86 5.94 6.04
C GLU A 38 -9.40 5.90 7.51
N ALA A 39 -10.27 5.44 8.41
CA ALA A 39 -9.92 5.27 9.82
C ALA A 39 -8.82 4.22 10.02
N ALA A 40 -8.85 3.11 9.28
CA ALA A 40 -7.81 2.08 9.30
C ALA A 40 -6.49 2.61 8.73
N ALA A 41 -6.53 3.37 7.63
CA ALA A 41 -5.36 4.01 7.04
C ALA A 41 -4.72 5.01 8.01
N THR A 42 -5.53 5.89 8.62
CA THR A 42 -5.05 6.86 9.62
C THR A 42 -4.36 6.18 10.81
N LYS A 43 -4.90 5.04 11.26
CA LYS A 43 -4.25 4.24 12.32
C LYS A 43 -2.89 3.72 11.86
N THR A 44 -2.83 3.15 10.65
CA THR A 44 -1.58 2.65 10.05
C THR A 44 -0.56 3.78 9.89
N TYR A 45 -0.97 4.96 9.46
CA TYR A 45 -0.12 6.13 9.30
C TYR A 45 0.54 6.55 10.62
N LYS A 46 -0.23 6.56 11.71
CA LYS A 46 0.30 6.85 13.06
C LYS A 46 1.22 5.76 13.59
N GLU A 47 1.01 4.50 13.21
CA GLU A 47 1.94 3.41 13.55
C GLU A 47 3.27 3.56 12.79
N VAL A 48 3.22 4.00 11.53
CA VAL A 48 4.39 4.20 10.67
C VAL A 48 5.16 5.47 11.03
N PHE A 49 4.45 6.54 11.40
CA PHE A 49 5.05 7.83 11.76
C PHE A 49 4.49 8.32 13.10
N PRO A 50 4.91 7.74 14.24
CA PRO A 50 4.31 8.02 15.55
C PRO A 50 4.44 9.48 16.00
N GLU A 51 5.51 10.18 15.57
CA GLU A 51 5.80 11.57 15.94
C GLU A 51 4.94 12.58 15.16
N ALA A 52 4.34 12.17 14.06
CA ALA A 52 3.49 13.04 13.26
C ALA A 52 2.14 13.29 13.95
N ALA A 53 1.80 14.56 14.11
CA ALA A 53 0.48 14.98 14.61
C ALA A 53 -0.55 15.00 13.48
N LYS A 54 -0.13 15.36 12.26
CA LYS A 54 -0.99 15.53 11.09
C LYS A 54 -0.30 14.97 9.84
N PHE A 55 -1.11 14.48 8.92
CA PHE A 55 -0.71 14.12 7.57
C PHE A 55 -1.50 15.00 6.60
N GLU A 56 -0.80 15.71 5.72
CA GLU A 56 -1.42 16.65 4.79
C GLU A 56 -1.02 16.32 3.36
N GLN A 57 -2.03 16.12 2.52
CA GLN A 57 -1.85 16.00 1.08
C GLN A 57 -1.80 17.39 0.47
N THR A 58 -0.78 17.66 -0.35
CA THR A 58 -0.64 18.93 -1.07
C THR A 58 -0.90 18.73 -2.56
N ASP A 59 -1.36 19.80 -3.23
CA ASP A 59 -1.54 19.76 -4.70
C ASP A 59 -0.23 19.45 -5.43
N GLU A 60 0.90 19.91 -4.89
CA GLU A 60 2.24 19.65 -5.42
C GLU A 60 2.58 18.16 -5.37
N LEU A 61 2.38 17.51 -4.22
CA LEU A 61 2.61 16.07 -4.07
C LEU A 61 1.67 15.26 -4.96
N THR A 62 0.41 15.66 -5.05
CA THR A 62 -0.57 14.99 -5.93
C THR A 62 -0.13 15.05 -7.40
N ALA A 63 0.35 16.21 -7.85
CA ALA A 63 0.89 16.37 -9.20
C ALA A 63 2.17 15.57 -9.42
N ALA A 64 3.07 15.54 -8.43
CA ALA A 64 4.31 14.76 -8.47
C ALA A 64 4.01 13.26 -8.55
N VAL A 65 3.05 12.74 -7.77
CA VAL A 65 2.61 11.34 -7.84
C VAL A 65 2.12 11.01 -9.26
N ALA A 66 1.26 11.85 -9.83
CA ALA A 66 0.75 11.61 -11.18
C ALA A 66 1.85 11.63 -12.27
N ALA A 67 2.89 12.44 -12.09
CA ALA A 67 4.01 12.56 -13.04
C ALA A 67 5.07 11.45 -12.89
N SER A 68 5.18 10.83 -11.72
CA SER A 68 6.27 9.90 -11.38
C SER A 68 6.13 8.49 -11.92
N ALA A 69 4.94 8.11 -12.41
CA ALA A 69 4.60 6.71 -12.73
C ALA A 69 5.59 6.06 -13.72
N ASP A 70 5.86 6.73 -14.84
CA ASP A 70 6.77 6.19 -15.88
C ASP A 70 8.23 6.13 -15.38
N GLU A 71 8.66 7.13 -14.60
CA GLU A 71 10.00 7.19 -14.04
C GLU A 71 10.23 6.04 -13.04
N ILE A 72 9.26 5.78 -12.17
CA ILE A 72 9.32 4.69 -11.17
C ILE A 72 9.38 3.32 -11.87
N LEU A 73 8.53 3.10 -12.87
CA LEU A 73 8.55 1.85 -13.64
C LEU A 73 9.89 1.61 -14.35
N ALA A 74 10.53 2.67 -14.81
CA ALA A 74 11.84 2.59 -15.47
C ALA A 74 12.99 2.16 -14.52
N GLN A 75 12.81 2.26 -13.18
CA GLN A 75 13.82 1.85 -12.20
C GLN A 75 13.96 0.34 -12.04
N GLY A 76 12.99 -0.44 -12.54
CA GLY A 76 13.03 -1.90 -12.45
C GLY A 76 12.80 -2.46 -11.04
N PHE A 77 12.01 -1.75 -10.22
CA PHE A 77 11.59 -2.23 -8.89
C PHE A 77 10.49 -3.30 -8.93
N GLY A 78 10.06 -3.69 -10.13
CA GLY A 78 8.92 -4.55 -10.40
C GLY A 78 7.71 -3.73 -10.85
N ASN A 79 6.54 -4.38 -10.87
CA ASN A 79 5.28 -3.70 -11.21
C ASN A 79 4.73 -2.98 -9.98
N VAL A 80 5.25 -1.79 -9.73
CA VAL A 80 5.01 -0.94 -8.57
C VAL A 80 4.45 0.42 -8.97
N SER A 81 3.72 1.07 -8.07
CA SER A 81 3.25 2.44 -8.20
C SER A 81 3.35 3.18 -6.86
N VAL A 82 3.48 4.50 -6.92
CA VAL A 82 3.16 5.39 -5.81
C VAL A 82 1.72 5.84 -6.01
N ASP A 83 0.88 5.60 -5.02
CA ASP A 83 -0.57 5.84 -5.10
C ASP A 83 -0.95 7.17 -4.44
N ASP A 84 -0.23 7.54 -3.35
CA ASP A 84 -0.47 8.76 -2.59
C ASP A 84 0.80 9.22 -1.87
N ALA A 85 0.90 10.51 -1.60
CA ALA A 85 1.99 11.11 -0.85
C ALA A 85 1.46 12.22 0.06
N GLN A 86 1.87 12.21 1.32
CA GLN A 86 1.46 13.19 2.32
C GLN A 86 2.68 13.71 3.08
N VAL A 87 2.62 14.98 3.47
CA VAL A 87 3.58 15.58 4.40
C VAL A 87 3.23 15.14 5.81
N ALA A 88 4.21 14.66 6.55
CA ALA A 88 4.07 14.35 7.98
C ALA A 88 4.53 15.56 8.80
N GLU A 89 3.64 16.16 9.57
CA GLU A 89 3.88 17.35 10.38
C GLU A 89 3.78 17.05 11.87
N ALA A 90 4.65 17.70 12.66
CA ALA A 90 4.56 17.72 14.12
C ALA A 90 3.45 18.66 14.61
N GLU A 91 3.18 18.65 15.93
CA GLU A 91 2.20 19.54 16.55
C GLU A 91 2.52 21.03 16.38
N ASP A 92 3.78 21.38 16.25
CA ASP A 92 4.25 22.76 16.04
C ASP A 92 4.24 23.19 14.56
N GLY A 93 3.78 22.33 13.65
CA GLY A 93 3.73 22.55 12.21
C GLY A 93 5.06 22.34 11.48
N SER A 94 6.09 21.85 12.15
CA SER A 94 7.35 21.49 11.50
C SER A 94 7.20 20.21 10.65
N VAL A 95 7.82 20.19 9.48
CA VAL A 95 7.82 19.02 8.59
C VAL A 95 8.80 17.99 9.11
N LEU A 96 8.29 16.82 9.50
CA LEU A 96 9.09 15.69 9.95
C LEU A 96 9.58 14.83 8.77
N GLY A 97 8.83 14.80 7.69
CA GLY A 97 9.11 13.99 6.51
C GLY A 97 7.87 13.73 5.67
N TYR A 98 7.86 12.59 5.00
CA TYR A 98 6.82 12.19 4.06
C TYR A 98 6.27 10.82 4.38
N LEU A 99 4.97 10.66 4.21
CA LEU A 99 4.27 9.38 4.25
C LEU A 99 3.83 9.03 2.83
N ILE A 100 4.38 7.96 2.28
CA ILE A 100 4.15 7.54 0.91
C ILE A 100 3.35 6.25 0.89
N THR A 101 2.21 6.25 0.22
CA THR A 101 1.45 5.04 -0.08
C THR A 101 1.91 4.48 -1.42
N ALA A 102 2.39 3.25 -1.41
CA ALA A 102 2.89 2.57 -2.60
C ALA A 102 2.30 1.17 -2.72
N SER A 103 2.14 0.72 -3.95
CA SER A 103 1.58 -0.59 -4.28
C SER A 103 2.52 -1.42 -5.13
N SER A 104 2.40 -2.73 -5.00
CA SER A 104 2.98 -3.71 -5.93
C SER A 104 1.93 -4.75 -6.31
N THR A 105 1.85 -5.08 -7.58
CA THR A 105 0.98 -6.17 -8.07
C THR A 105 1.72 -7.50 -8.20
N GLU A 106 2.98 -7.56 -7.77
CA GLU A 106 3.83 -8.77 -7.83
C GLU A 106 3.75 -9.65 -6.58
N GLY A 107 2.81 -9.37 -5.66
CA GLY A 107 2.48 -10.29 -4.58
C GLY A 107 2.01 -11.65 -5.12
N TYR A 108 2.15 -12.73 -4.34
CA TYR A 108 1.73 -14.06 -4.77
C TYR A 108 0.22 -14.13 -5.06
N ASN A 109 -0.59 -13.46 -4.27
CA ASN A 109 -2.04 -13.35 -4.48
C ASN A 109 -2.46 -11.96 -5.03
N GLY A 110 -1.54 -11.19 -5.62
CA GLY A 110 -1.81 -9.93 -6.29
C GLY A 110 -1.39 -8.70 -5.49
N LEU A 111 -2.30 -7.73 -5.32
CA LEU A 111 -1.98 -6.42 -4.78
C LEU A 111 -1.48 -6.47 -3.33
N VAL A 112 -0.33 -5.86 -3.12
CA VAL A 112 0.19 -5.47 -1.81
C VAL A 112 0.31 -3.95 -1.78
N GLN A 113 -0.39 -3.30 -0.87
CA GLN A 113 -0.34 -1.86 -0.68
C GLN A 113 0.16 -1.53 0.72
N ILE A 114 1.17 -0.67 0.78
CA ILE A 114 1.84 -0.28 2.01
C ILE A 114 1.90 1.24 2.13
N SER A 115 2.02 1.73 3.36
CA SER A 115 2.48 3.08 3.65
C SER A 115 3.89 3.01 4.20
N VAL A 116 4.77 3.88 3.71
CA VAL A 116 6.17 4.00 4.10
C VAL A 116 6.41 5.39 4.64
N GLY A 117 6.93 5.52 5.83
CA GLY A 117 7.36 6.80 6.39
C GLY A 117 8.84 7.04 6.10
N ILE A 118 9.15 8.23 5.62
CA ILE A 118 10.52 8.66 5.30
C ILE A 118 10.75 10.03 5.95
N THR A 119 11.71 10.12 6.84
CA THR A 119 12.04 11.38 7.50
C THR A 119 12.69 12.37 6.54
N SER A 120 12.68 13.65 6.87
CA SER A 120 13.42 14.69 6.13
C SER A 120 14.93 14.46 6.11
N GLU A 121 15.46 13.64 7.00
CA GLU A 121 16.88 13.22 7.04
C GLU A 121 17.18 12.01 6.14
N GLY A 122 16.17 11.47 5.46
CA GLY A 122 16.30 10.31 4.58
C GLY A 122 16.43 8.97 5.33
N ASN A 123 15.70 8.79 6.43
CA ASN A 123 15.60 7.51 7.11
C ASN A 123 14.17 7.00 7.06
N LEU A 124 14.01 5.68 6.94
CA LEU A 124 12.70 5.03 7.04
C LEU A 124 12.25 5.02 8.50
N THR A 125 11.05 5.49 8.79
CA THR A 125 10.46 5.33 10.13
C THR A 125 9.85 3.94 10.31
N GLY A 126 9.47 3.31 9.19
CA GLY A 126 8.89 1.98 9.13
C GLY A 126 7.91 1.87 7.97
N LEU A 127 7.21 0.74 7.94
CA LEU A 127 6.13 0.53 6.99
C LEU A 127 4.88 -0.06 7.67
N GLY A 128 3.73 0.22 7.08
CA GLY A 128 2.44 -0.32 7.49
C GLY A 128 1.66 -0.85 6.29
N PHE A 129 0.81 -1.86 6.50
CA PHE A 129 0.03 -2.48 5.44
C PHE A 129 -1.38 -1.88 5.39
N LEU A 130 -1.73 -1.28 4.25
CA LEU A 130 -3.09 -0.82 3.95
C LEU A 130 -3.92 -1.94 3.33
N SER A 131 -3.33 -2.70 2.41
CA SER A 131 -3.98 -3.85 1.78
C SER A 131 -2.95 -4.95 1.50
N ILE A 132 -3.28 -6.17 1.90
CA ILE A 132 -2.53 -7.38 1.58
C ILE A 132 -3.45 -8.59 1.73
N SER A 133 -3.50 -9.44 0.72
CA SER A 133 -4.36 -10.64 0.66
C SER A 133 -3.55 -11.89 0.37
N GLU A 134 -2.43 -12.03 1.05
CA GLU A 134 -1.49 -13.13 0.89
C GLU A 134 -1.91 -14.41 1.64
N THR A 135 -1.25 -15.52 1.33
CA THR A 135 -1.52 -16.81 1.98
C THR A 135 -1.19 -16.75 3.48
N PRO A 136 -2.16 -17.10 4.37
CA PRO A 136 -1.91 -17.21 5.80
C PRO A 136 -0.75 -18.15 6.14
N GLY A 137 0.11 -17.73 7.08
CA GLY A 137 1.29 -18.50 7.49
C GLY A 137 2.49 -18.44 6.50
N LEU A 138 2.31 -17.80 5.33
CA LEU A 138 3.36 -17.53 4.33
C LEU A 138 3.46 -16.01 4.10
N GLY A 139 2.92 -15.49 3.00
CA GLY A 139 3.00 -14.08 2.66
C GLY A 139 2.37 -13.14 3.68
N MET A 140 1.31 -13.58 4.40
CA MET A 140 0.73 -12.79 5.50
C MET A 140 1.69 -12.51 6.65
N LYS A 141 2.77 -13.27 6.80
CA LYS A 141 3.87 -12.98 7.75
C LYS A 141 4.59 -11.66 7.46
N ALA A 142 4.35 -11.05 6.30
CA ALA A 142 4.85 -9.71 6.03
C ALA A 142 4.38 -8.66 7.06
N LYS A 143 3.23 -8.89 7.71
CA LYS A 143 2.73 -8.05 8.80
C LYS A 143 3.40 -8.31 10.15
N ASP A 144 4.10 -9.42 10.31
CA ASP A 144 4.75 -9.78 11.56
C ASP A 144 5.97 -8.87 11.80
N PRO A 145 6.28 -8.54 13.07
CA PRO A 145 7.44 -7.72 13.41
C PRO A 145 8.75 -8.25 12.83
N ASP A 146 8.96 -9.58 12.80
CA ASP A 146 10.17 -10.21 12.29
C ASP A 146 10.52 -9.79 10.84
N PHE A 147 9.50 -9.45 10.03
CA PHE A 147 9.73 -8.94 8.68
C PHE A 147 9.56 -7.43 8.61
N LYS A 148 8.45 -6.91 9.11
CA LYS A 148 8.07 -5.50 8.97
C LYS A 148 9.10 -4.57 9.64
N ASP A 149 9.58 -4.94 10.82
CA ASP A 149 10.46 -4.08 11.60
C ASP A 149 11.90 -4.03 11.09
N GLN A 150 12.26 -4.87 10.10
CA GLN A 150 13.54 -4.75 9.41
C GLN A 150 13.72 -3.39 8.72
N PHE A 151 12.62 -2.78 8.29
CA PHE A 151 12.65 -1.49 7.59
C PHE A 151 12.84 -0.29 8.53
N ASN A 152 12.61 -0.46 9.83
CA ASN A 152 12.70 0.62 10.81
C ASN A 152 14.12 1.14 10.94
N GLY A 153 14.32 2.44 10.73
CA GLY A 153 15.61 3.11 10.85
C GLY A 153 16.60 2.85 9.70
N MET A 154 16.22 2.09 8.68
CA MET A 154 17.04 1.96 7.47
C MET A 154 17.18 3.30 6.77
N LYS A 155 18.31 3.52 6.12
CA LYS A 155 18.47 4.66 5.20
C LYS A 155 17.56 4.49 3.99
N ALA A 156 16.97 5.60 3.54
CA ALA A 156 16.21 5.66 2.31
C ALA A 156 17.17 5.54 1.12
N GLN A 157 17.52 4.31 0.78
CA GLN A 157 18.36 3.94 -0.35
C GLN A 157 17.76 2.69 -1.00
N LYS A 158 18.18 2.33 -2.20
CA LYS A 158 17.70 1.12 -2.86
C LYS A 158 17.92 -0.12 -2.00
N LEU A 159 16.83 -0.76 -1.59
CA LEU A 159 16.83 -1.97 -0.79
C LEU A 159 16.87 -3.22 -1.67
N GLU A 160 17.50 -4.27 -1.17
CA GLU A 160 17.63 -5.56 -1.84
C GLU A 160 17.12 -6.70 -0.96
N VAL A 161 16.39 -7.64 -1.56
CA VAL A 161 15.90 -8.82 -0.85
C VAL A 161 16.96 -9.93 -0.87
N THR A 162 17.36 -10.39 0.32
CA THR A 162 18.22 -11.58 0.47
C THR A 162 17.43 -12.79 0.98
N LYS A 163 17.85 -14.00 0.60
CA LYS A 163 17.29 -15.26 1.13
C LYS A 163 18.05 -15.80 2.35
N THR A 164 19.19 -15.22 2.63
CA THR A 164 20.03 -15.50 3.79
C THR A 164 19.93 -14.35 4.77
N ASP A 165 20.61 -14.44 5.88
CA ASP A 165 20.70 -13.34 6.84
C ASP A 165 21.17 -12.06 6.15
N ALA A 166 20.52 -10.93 6.47
CA ALA A 166 20.92 -9.63 5.98
C ALA A 166 22.30 -9.26 6.56
N THR A 167 23.25 -8.96 5.69
CA THR A 167 24.64 -8.62 6.07
C THR A 167 25.03 -7.21 5.70
N ALA A 168 24.24 -6.54 4.86
CA ALA A 168 24.42 -5.15 4.45
C ALA A 168 23.22 -4.30 4.90
N ASP A 169 23.47 -3.01 5.14
CA ASP A 169 22.50 -2.06 5.68
C ASP A 169 21.28 -1.81 4.76
N ASN A 170 21.36 -2.22 3.48
CA ASN A 170 20.29 -2.12 2.52
C ASN A 170 19.62 -3.46 2.20
N GLN A 171 19.92 -4.51 2.95
CA GLN A 171 19.35 -5.83 2.73
C GLN A 171 18.15 -6.10 3.64
N VAL A 172 17.10 -6.69 3.05
CA VAL A 172 15.92 -7.18 3.75
C VAL A 172 15.87 -8.70 3.61
N GLN A 173 15.84 -9.40 4.74
CA GLN A 173 15.72 -10.84 4.74
C GLN A 173 14.33 -11.28 4.32
N ALA A 174 14.25 -12.13 3.30
CA ALA A 174 12.99 -12.64 2.79
C ALA A 174 12.29 -13.56 3.80
N ILE A 175 10.98 -13.49 3.80
CA ILE A 175 10.13 -14.46 4.51
C ILE A 175 10.33 -15.84 3.87
N SER A 176 10.68 -16.84 4.70
CA SER A 176 10.84 -18.21 4.23
C SER A 176 9.54 -18.73 3.60
N GLY A 177 9.62 -19.18 2.36
CA GLY A 177 8.48 -19.63 1.58
C GLY A 177 7.62 -18.53 0.95
N ALA A 178 7.93 -17.22 1.17
CA ALA A 178 7.18 -16.09 0.63
C ALA A 178 8.08 -15.02 -0.01
N THR A 179 9.03 -15.43 -0.83
CA THR A 179 9.98 -14.53 -1.49
C THR A 179 9.26 -13.54 -2.45
N TYR A 180 8.17 -13.94 -3.08
CA TYR A 180 7.39 -13.04 -3.95
C TYR A 180 6.81 -11.88 -3.16
N THR A 181 6.16 -12.16 -2.03
CA THR A 181 5.63 -11.14 -1.13
C THR A 181 6.73 -10.23 -0.60
N SER A 182 7.87 -10.80 -0.19
CA SER A 182 9.02 -10.02 0.29
C SER A 182 9.54 -9.06 -0.79
N LYS A 183 9.63 -9.52 -2.03
CA LYS A 183 10.03 -8.67 -3.17
C LYS A 183 8.99 -7.60 -3.49
N ALA A 184 7.70 -7.94 -3.45
CA ALA A 184 6.62 -6.98 -3.68
C ALA A 184 6.65 -5.83 -2.66
N VAL A 185 6.81 -6.15 -1.36
CA VAL A 185 6.93 -5.15 -0.29
C VAL A 185 8.19 -4.29 -0.48
N THR A 186 9.35 -4.91 -0.70
CA THR A 186 10.61 -4.18 -0.90
C THR A 186 10.59 -3.34 -2.18
N GLY A 187 9.97 -3.83 -3.26
CA GLY A 187 9.79 -3.07 -4.50
C GLY A 187 8.93 -1.84 -4.31
N ALA A 188 7.79 -1.97 -3.61
CA ALA A 188 6.93 -0.84 -3.27
C ALA A 188 7.65 0.17 -2.35
N THR A 189 8.45 -0.32 -1.38
CA THR A 189 9.30 0.55 -0.55
C THR A 189 10.33 1.30 -1.38
N ASN A 190 10.99 0.64 -2.34
CA ASN A 190 11.94 1.29 -3.25
C ASN A 190 11.27 2.35 -4.14
N ALA A 191 10.03 2.11 -4.58
CA ALA A 191 9.26 3.12 -5.30
C ALA A 191 8.99 4.37 -4.44
N ALA A 192 8.63 4.18 -3.16
CA ALA A 192 8.44 5.26 -2.21
C ALA A 192 9.73 6.06 -1.96
N ILE A 193 10.85 5.36 -1.77
CA ILE A 193 12.17 6.00 -1.59
C ILE A 193 12.54 6.82 -2.83
N TYR A 194 12.45 6.21 -4.01
CA TYR A 194 12.77 6.89 -5.27
C TYR A 194 11.92 8.15 -5.46
N PHE A 195 10.63 8.06 -5.15
CA PHE A 195 9.70 9.18 -5.25
C PHE A 195 10.13 10.36 -4.38
N VAL A 196 10.45 10.12 -3.11
CA VAL A 196 10.87 11.19 -2.19
C VAL A 196 12.19 11.81 -2.64
N GLU A 197 13.17 11.00 -3.07
CA GLU A 197 14.49 11.48 -3.48
C GLU A 197 14.48 12.24 -4.81
N ASN A 198 13.59 11.87 -5.74
CA ASN A 198 13.70 12.34 -7.12
C ASN A 198 12.48 13.12 -7.63
N CYS A 199 11.32 13.02 -6.99
CA CYS A 199 10.07 13.61 -7.49
C CYS A 199 9.52 14.71 -6.57
N VAL A 200 9.91 14.73 -5.28
CA VAL A 200 9.45 15.74 -4.32
C VAL A 200 10.33 17.00 -4.45
N GLY A 201 9.70 18.18 -4.56
CA GLY A 201 10.38 19.48 -4.57
C GLY A 201 11.11 19.82 -5.88
N LYS A 202 10.70 19.21 -6.99
CA LYS A 202 11.18 19.57 -8.35
C LYS A 202 10.23 20.51 -9.05
#